data_119b3b9902e0b3cf6d311d83033bc75d
#
_entry.id   119b3b9902e0b3cf6d311d83033bc75d
#
_cell.length_a   1.000
_cell.length_b   1.000
_cell.length_c   1.000
_cell.angle_alpha   90.00
_cell.angle_beta   90.00
_cell.angle_gamma   90.00
#
_symmetry.space_group_name_H-M   'P 1'
#
loop_
_entity.id
_entity.type
_entity.pdbx_description
1 polymer ?
#
loop_
_entity_poly.entity_id
_entity_poly.type
_entity_poly.pdbx_seq_one_letter_code
_entity_poly.pdbx_strand_id
1 'polypeptide(L)'
;MRLQREGYELKRGKYISARAPGQERFTRLKTLGADYAEDALPARMAGRARPSRQPKQRGGRVSLLIDIQNNIKAQQSAGYRHWATIENLKRIAETSNFLTEHGIGSMEELTERCEAASASAARLKAELRETGARIEELTLKIKHVAAYRQLKPIYDRYQASKDKEKFLRGYEREIILFEAAARECKRLGAVPLPSAERMQAEMDALTARRAALTAERQKARREEQDYAAVRRNVEEFLSPPRQAPARQKDMELE
;
A
#
# COMPACT_ATOMS: atom_id res chain seq x y z
N MET A 1 -33.25 4.39 37.26
CA MET A 1 -32.15 4.68 36.34
C MET A 1 -32.73 5.36 35.08
N ARG A 2 -32.01 6.33 34.46
CA ARG A 2 -32.56 7.15 33.36
C ARG A 2 -32.95 6.31 32.14
N LEU A 3 -32.12 5.34 31.71
CA LEU A 3 -32.41 4.47 30.57
C LEU A 3 -33.70 3.63 30.72
N GLN A 4 -34.00 3.17 31.93
CA GLN A 4 -35.24 2.42 32.16
C GLN A 4 -36.49 3.31 32.07
N ARG A 5 -36.38 4.60 32.42
CA ARG A 5 -37.44 5.59 32.23
C ARG A 5 -37.71 5.91 30.77
N GLU A 6 -36.69 5.75 29.94
CA GLU A 6 -36.74 5.94 28.49
C GLU A 6 -37.16 4.65 27.73
N GLY A 7 -37.59 3.61 28.48
CA GLY A 7 -38.11 2.36 27.90
C GLY A 7 -37.07 1.32 27.51
N TYR A 8 -35.77 1.53 27.89
CA TYR A 8 -34.75 0.53 27.62
C TYR A 8 -34.79 -0.61 28.63
N GLU A 9 -34.69 -1.85 28.13
CA GLU A 9 -34.49 -3.02 28.98
C GLU A 9 -32.96 -3.22 29.24
N LEU A 10 -32.63 -3.42 30.52
CA LEU A 10 -31.26 -3.66 30.94
C LEU A 10 -31.11 -5.07 31.51
N LYS A 11 -30.19 -5.85 30.94
CA LYS A 11 -29.81 -7.16 31.42
C LYS A 11 -28.41 -7.10 32.04
N ARG A 12 -28.30 -7.47 33.33
CA ARG A 12 -27.03 -7.60 34.05
C ARG A 12 -26.64 -9.07 34.12
N GLY A 13 -25.49 -9.41 33.56
CA GLY A 13 -24.85 -10.71 33.63
C GLY A 13 -23.34 -10.50 33.66
N LYS A 14 -22.56 -11.40 33.06
CA LYS A 14 -21.12 -11.20 32.88
C LYS A 14 -20.79 -9.87 32.18
N TYR A 15 -21.74 -9.35 31.40
CA TYR A 15 -21.64 -8.03 30.74
C TYR A 15 -22.99 -7.33 30.81
N ILE A 16 -22.97 -6.01 30.98
CA ILE A 16 -24.18 -5.19 30.91
C ILE A 16 -24.62 -5.08 29.47
N SER A 17 -25.88 -5.40 29.20
CA SER A 17 -26.49 -5.32 27.89
C SER A 17 -27.78 -4.49 27.97
N ALA A 18 -28.03 -3.71 26.92
CA ALA A 18 -29.23 -2.88 26.81
C ALA A 18 -29.98 -3.25 25.52
N ARG A 19 -31.32 -3.16 25.59
CA ARG A 19 -32.22 -3.31 24.45
C ARG A 19 -33.12 -2.09 24.38
N ALA A 20 -33.15 -1.43 23.23
CA ALA A 20 -34.03 -0.30 23.01
C ALA A 20 -35.49 -0.77 22.76
N PRO A 21 -36.50 0.09 22.99
CA PRO A 21 -37.86 -0.21 22.64
C PRO A 21 -37.97 -0.57 21.14
N GLY A 22 -38.62 -1.68 20.81
CA GLY A 22 -38.80 -2.16 19.45
C GLY A 22 -37.60 -2.95 18.85
N GLN A 23 -36.52 -3.17 19.62
CA GLN A 23 -35.42 -4.04 19.19
C GLN A 23 -35.58 -5.45 19.75
N GLU A 24 -35.26 -6.48 18.94
CA GLU A 24 -35.32 -7.88 19.38
C GLU A 24 -34.08 -8.33 20.14
N ARG A 25 -32.88 -7.74 19.83
CA ARG A 25 -31.58 -8.18 20.32
C ARG A 25 -30.99 -7.24 21.36
N PHE A 26 -30.40 -7.82 22.40
CA PHE A 26 -29.61 -7.07 23.38
C PHE A 26 -28.23 -6.71 22.82
N THR A 27 -27.85 -5.45 22.94
CA THR A 27 -26.50 -4.95 22.61
C THR A 27 -25.68 -4.83 23.89
N ARG A 28 -24.48 -5.40 23.91
CA ARG A 28 -23.55 -5.29 25.04
C ARG A 28 -22.97 -3.88 25.08
N LEU A 29 -22.97 -3.22 26.22
CA LEU A 29 -22.47 -1.84 26.33
C LEU A 29 -20.99 -1.72 25.89
N LYS A 30 -20.15 -2.69 26.21
CA LYS A 30 -18.75 -2.71 25.77
C LYS A 30 -18.53 -2.66 24.25
N THR A 31 -19.50 -3.09 23.46
CA THR A 31 -19.41 -3.02 21.98
C THR A 31 -19.61 -1.62 21.44
N LEU A 32 -20.11 -0.70 22.28
CA LEU A 32 -20.24 0.73 21.94
C LEU A 32 -18.94 1.51 22.09
N GLY A 33 -17.92 0.89 22.68
CA GLY A 33 -16.57 1.44 22.86
C GLY A 33 -16.03 1.21 24.26
N ALA A 34 -14.73 1.43 24.46
CA ALA A 34 -14.04 1.24 25.74
C ALA A 34 -14.65 2.08 26.87
N ASP A 35 -15.14 3.28 26.56
CA ASP A 35 -15.79 4.18 27.51
C ASP A 35 -17.11 3.64 28.09
N TYR A 36 -17.67 2.58 27.48
CA TYR A 36 -18.91 1.93 27.91
C TYR A 36 -18.66 0.53 28.52
N ALA A 37 -17.37 0.20 28.73
CA ALA A 37 -17.01 -1.00 29.46
C ALA A 37 -17.39 -0.89 30.96
N GLU A 38 -17.55 -2.01 31.62
CA GLU A 38 -18.08 -2.07 33.00
C GLU A 38 -17.21 -1.37 34.01
N ASP A 39 -15.90 -1.39 33.80
CA ASP A 39 -14.87 -0.71 34.59
C ASP A 39 -14.86 0.81 34.40
N ALA A 40 -15.19 1.30 33.19
CA ALA A 40 -15.25 2.73 32.87
C ALA A 40 -16.57 3.41 33.31
N LEU A 41 -17.67 2.66 33.39
CA LEU A 41 -19.00 3.19 33.73
C LEU A 41 -19.09 3.89 35.10
N PRO A 42 -18.54 3.35 36.22
CA PRO A 42 -18.63 4.00 37.52
C PRO A 42 -17.95 5.38 37.56
N ALA A 43 -16.78 5.51 36.97
CA ALA A 43 -16.05 6.77 36.88
C ALA A 43 -16.81 7.84 36.06
N ARG A 44 -17.49 7.41 35.02
CA ARG A 44 -18.33 8.29 34.17
C ARG A 44 -19.61 8.69 34.87
N MET A 45 -20.26 7.77 35.57
CA MET A 45 -21.47 8.06 36.35
C MET A 45 -21.18 9.02 37.49
N ALA A 46 -19.97 8.97 38.05
CA ALA A 46 -19.51 9.90 39.09
C ALA A 46 -19.06 11.27 38.49
N GLY A 47 -19.16 11.48 37.18
CA GLY A 47 -18.73 12.72 36.53
C GLY A 47 -17.20 12.93 36.48
N ARG A 48 -16.41 11.92 36.86
CA ARG A 48 -14.94 12.00 36.93
C ARG A 48 -14.24 11.76 35.59
N ALA A 49 -14.94 11.17 34.61
CA ALA A 49 -14.42 10.95 33.26
C ALA A 49 -15.47 11.39 32.22
N ARG A 50 -15.08 12.27 31.30
CA ARG A 50 -15.87 12.53 30.11
C ARG A 50 -15.54 11.49 29.05
N PRO A 51 -16.52 11.07 28.19
CA PRO A 51 -16.20 10.19 27.09
C PRO A 51 -15.13 10.87 26.23
N SER A 52 -14.04 10.19 26.00
CA SER A 52 -13.06 10.59 25.02
C SER A 52 -13.76 10.58 23.65
N ARG A 53 -14.25 11.72 23.20
CA ARG A 53 -14.54 11.98 21.80
C ARG A 53 -13.18 12.19 21.10
N GLN A 54 -12.34 11.18 21.11
CA GLN A 54 -11.38 11.10 20.03
C GLN A 54 -12.18 10.66 18.81
N PRO A 55 -12.34 11.54 17.79
CA PRO A 55 -12.68 11.04 16.49
C PRO A 55 -11.61 9.96 16.26
N LYS A 56 -12.02 8.72 15.99
CA LYS A 56 -11.11 7.76 15.40
C LYS A 56 -10.56 8.49 14.19
N GLN A 57 -9.34 8.98 14.29
CA GLN A 57 -8.54 9.33 13.14
C GLN A 57 -8.41 7.99 12.39
N ARG A 58 -9.43 7.70 11.61
CA ARG A 58 -9.25 6.85 10.47
C ARG A 58 -8.32 7.67 9.59
N GLY A 59 -7.03 7.37 9.65
CA GLY A 59 -6.12 7.63 8.55
C GLY A 59 -6.68 6.87 7.36
N GLY A 60 -7.87 7.28 6.93
CA GLY A 60 -8.67 6.61 5.95
C GLY A 60 -8.24 7.12 4.59
N ARG A 61 -7.84 6.20 3.74
CA ARG A 61 -7.78 6.43 2.30
C ARG A 61 -9.08 7.11 1.88
N VAL A 62 -8.96 8.18 1.12
CA VAL A 62 -10.11 8.80 0.47
C VAL A 62 -10.72 7.77 -0.48
N SER A 63 -11.99 7.44 -0.25
CA SER A 63 -12.71 6.44 -1.04
C SER A 63 -13.52 7.12 -2.14
N LEU A 64 -13.60 6.48 -3.31
CA LEU A 64 -14.41 6.98 -4.43
C LEU A 64 -15.90 7.00 -4.08
N LEU A 65 -16.63 7.99 -4.60
CA LEU A 65 -18.09 8.05 -4.50
C LEU A 65 -18.72 6.82 -5.17
N ILE A 66 -19.85 6.39 -4.64
CA ILE A 66 -20.64 5.28 -5.20
C ILE A 66 -21.59 5.88 -6.23
N ASP A 67 -21.50 5.45 -7.47
CA ASP A 67 -22.49 5.81 -8.48
C ASP A 67 -23.81 5.07 -8.18
N ILE A 68 -24.71 5.78 -7.50
CA ILE A 68 -26.00 5.23 -7.08
C ILE A 68 -26.95 5.05 -8.27
N GLN A 69 -26.82 5.88 -9.29
CA GLN A 69 -27.74 5.88 -10.43
C GLN A 69 -27.51 4.66 -11.34
N ASN A 70 -26.24 4.32 -11.58
CA ASN A 70 -25.88 3.18 -12.44
C ASN A 70 -25.60 1.88 -11.68
N ASN A 71 -25.76 1.89 -10.35
CA ASN A 71 -25.51 0.70 -9.53
C ASN A 71 -26.76 -0.18 -9.49
N ILE A 72 -26.69 -1.37 -10.10
CA ILE A 72 -27.77 -2.35 -10.16
C ILE A 72 -28.35 -2.68 -8.76
N LYS A 73 -27.49 -2.82 -7.75
CA LYS A 73 -27.92 -3.07 -6.36
C LYS A 73 -28.74 -1.89 -5.79
N ALA A 74 -28.34 -0.66 -6.10
CA ALA A 74 -29.06 0.53 -5.68
C ALA A 74 -30.41 0.69 -6.40
N GLN A 75 -30.53 0.20 -7.62
CA GLN A 75 -31.79 0.18 -8.36
C GLN A 75 -32.77 -0.87 -7.82
N GLN A 76 -32.25 -2.02 -7.40
CA GLN A 76 -33.06 -3.16 -6.92
C GLN A 76 -33.39 -3.10 -5.44
N SER A 77 -32.63 -2.39 -4.61
CA SER A 77 -32.79 -2.34 -3.16
C SER A 77 -32.84 -0.91 -2.63
N ALA A 78 -33.96 -0.52 -2.07
CA ALA A 78 -34.13 0.78 -1.41
C ALA A 78 -33.19 0.92 -0.18
N GLY A 79 -32.98 -0.15 0.57
CA GLY A 79 -32.06 -0.18 1.71
C GLY A 79 -30.60 0.07 1.29
N TYR A 80 -30.18 -0.57 0.19
CA TYR A 80 -28.82 -0.34 -0.33
C TYR A 80 -28.66 1.09 -0.86
N ARG A 81 -29.66 1.65 -1.54
CA ARG A 81 -29.68 3.04 -2.01
C ARG A 81 -29.49 4.02 -0.86
N HIS A 82 -30.28 3.86 0.19
CA HIS A 82 -30.20 4.70 1.39
C HIS A 82 -28.82 4.61 2.06
N TRP A 83 -28.30 3.39 2.22
CA TRP A 83 -26.93 3.19 2.74
C TRP A 83 -25.88 3.85 1.86
N ALA A 84 -25.95 3.70 0.54
CA ALA A 84 -25.00 4.31 -0.39
C ALA A 84 -25.04 5.84 -0.36
N THR A 85 -26.21 6.44 -0.17
CA THR A 85 -26.37 7.89 0.02
C THR A 85 -25.65 8.38 1.28
N ILE A 86 -25.84 7.70 2.40
CA ILE A 86 -25.16 8.04 3.67
C ILE A 86 -23.66 7.85 3.52
N GLU A 87 -23.23 6.79 2.86
CA GLU A 87 -21.82 6.51 2.64
C GLU A 87 -21.17 7.57 1.73
N ASN A 88 -21.87 8.03 0.69
CA ASN A 88 -21.40 9.12 -0.16
C ASN A 88 -21.26 10.45 0.61
N LEU A 89 -22.20 10.77 1.50
CA LEU A 89 -22.06 11.96 2.35
C LEU A 89 -20.79 11.90 3.22
N LYS A 90 -20.45 10.75 3.77
CA LYS A 90 -19.18 10.58 4.51
C LYS A 90 -17.96 10.78 3.62
N ARG A 91 -17.98 10.24 2.42
CA ARG A 91 -16.88 10.38 1.45
C ARG A 91 -16.70 11.79 0.95
N ILE A 92 -17.80 12.52 0.76
CA ILE A 92 -17.76 13.96 0.44
C ILE A 92 -17.12 14.74 1.61
N ALA A 93 -17.50 14.44 2.85
CA ALA A 93 -16.90 15.07 4.02
C ALA A 93 -15.40 14.74 4.14
N GLU A 94 -14.99 13.49 3.90
CA GLU A 94 -13.58 13.08 3.87
C GLU A 94 -12.82 13.81 2.76
N THR A 95 -13.40 13.95 1.58
CA THR A 95 -12.83 14.70 0.45
C THR A 95 -12.66 16.18 0.81
N SER A 96 -13.68 16.81 1.40
CA SER A 96 -13.62 18.22 1.85
C SER A 96 -12.56 18.43 2.93
N ASN A 97 -12.47 17.54 3.91
CA ASN A 97 -11.44 17.59 4.94
C ASN A 97 -10.03 17.48 4.34
N PHE A 98 -9.83 16.55 3.40
CA PHE A 98 -8.57 16.39 2.69
C PHE A 98 -8.16 17.69 1.96
N LEU A 99 -9.08 18.30 1.21
CA LEU A 99 -8.82 19.55 0.51
C LEU A 99 -8.43 20.68 1.48
N THR A 100 -9.14 20.76 2.61
CA THR A 100 -8.87 21.76 3.65
C THR A 100 -7.51 21.53 4.33
N GLU A 101 -7.19 20.28 4.70
CA GLU A 101 -5.92 19.90 5.32
C GLU A 101 -4.71 20.17 4.42
N HIS A 102 -4.89 20.03 3.11
CA HIS A 102 -3.83 20.27 2.12
C HIS A 102 -3.86 21.69 1.53
N GLY A 103 -4.79 22.55 1.98
CA GLY A 103 -4.91 23.96 1.55
C GLY A 103 -5.24 24.10 0.07
N ILE A 104 -6.03 23.18 -0.49
CA ILE A 104 -6.40 23.17 -1.91
C ILE A 104 -7.73 23.92 -2.08
N GLY A 105 -7.69 25.05 -2.75
CA GLY A 105 -8.83 25.95 -2.96
C GLY A 105 -9.42 25.90 -4.37
N SER A 106 -8.71 25.34 -5.35
CA SER A 106 -9.15 25.30 -6.74
C SER A 106 -8.92 23.95 -7.41
N MET A 107 -9.58 23.74 -8.55
CA MET A 107 -9.41 22.52 -9.34
C MET A 107 -8.04 22.48 -10.04
N GLU A 108 -7.50 23.65 -10.37
CA GLU A 108 -6.17 23.82 -10.95
C GLU A 108 -5.10 23.36 -9.96
N GLU A 109 -5.16 23.86 -8.71
CA GLU A 109 -4.24 23.44 -7.63
C GLU A 109 -4.33 21.93 -7.37
N LEU A 110 -5.54 21.36 -7.36
CA LEU A 110 -5.74 19.93 -7.19
C LEU A 110 -5.08 19.14 -8.33
N THR A 111 -5.22 19.61 -9.57
CA THR A 111 -4.62 18.98 -10.74
C THR A 111 -3.09 19.00 -10.66
N GLU A 112 -2.51 20.15 -10.31
CA GLU A 112 -1.05 20.29 -10.11
C GLU A 112 -0.53 19.34 -9.02
N ARG A 113 -1.26 19.21 -7.90
CA ARG A 113 -0.90 18.27 -6.83
C ARG A 113 -0.99 16.81 -7.27
N CYS A 114 -2.02 16.45 -8.05
CA CYS A 114 -2.14 15.11 -8.63
C CYS A 114 -0.96 14.80 -9.56
N GLU A 115 -0.59 15.73 -10.42
CA GLU A 115 0.54 15.58 -11.36
C GLU A 115 1.87 15.45 -10.61
N ALA A 116 2.10 16.30 -9.60
CA ALA A 116 3.28 16.25 -8.76
C ALA A 116 3.41 14.90 -8.01
N ALA A 117 2.31 14.41 -7.42
CA ALA A 117 2.27 13.12 -6.74
C ALA A 117 2.55 11.96 -7.71
N SER A 118 1.95 11.98 -8.89
CA SER A 118 2.16 10.98 -9.94
C SER A 118 3.62 11.00 -10.44
N ALA A 119 4.19 12.18 -10.71
CA ALA A 119 5.58 12.34 -11.10
C ALA A 119 6.54 11.82 -10.02
N SER A 120 6.27 12.10 -8.75
CA SER A 120 7.04 11.59 -7.61
C SER A 120 7.01 10.06 -7.54
N ALA A 121 5.83 9.45 -7.64
CA ALA A 121 5.66 8.00 -7.64
C ALA A 121 6.38 7.34 -8.84
N ALA A 122 6.31 7.96 -10.02
CA ALA A 122 7.00 7.50 -11.23
C ALA A 122 8.53 7.56 -11.08
N ARG A 123 9.06 8.65 -10.52
CA ARG A 123 10.49 8.83 -10.25
C ARG A 123 11.01 7.74 -9.31
N LEU A 124 10.33 7.54 -8.17
CA LEU A 124 10.74 6.51 -7.20
C LEU A 124 10.66 5.10 -7.79
N LYS A 125 9.70 4.84 -8.70
CA LYS A 125 9.62 3.57 -9.44
C LYS A 125 10.82 3.38 -10.36
N ALA A 126 11.27 4.43 -11.04
CA ALA A 126 12.44 4.39 -11.92
C ALA A 126 13.74 4.15 -11.12
N GLU A 127 13.94 4.89 -10.02
CA GLU A 127 15.09 4.72 -9.13
C GLU A 127 15.15 3.31 -8.52
N LEU A 128 14.00 2.75 -8.14
CA LEU A 128 13.92 1.39 -7.61
C LEU A 128 14.32 0.35 -8.66
N ARG A 129 13.89 0.55 -9.91
CA ARG A 129 14.28 -0.31 -11.05
C ARG A 129 15.77 -0.24 -11.32
N GLU A 130 16.35 0.96 -11.35
CA GLU A 130 17.78 1.17 -11.55
C GLU A 130 18.59 0.51 -10.44
N THR A 131 18.22 0.75 -9.17
CA THR A 131 18.88 0.12 -8.01
C THR A 131 18.79 -1.41 -8.10
N GLY A 132 17.65 -1.96 -8.52
CA GLY A 132 17.47 -3.39 -8.76
C GLY A 132 18.45 -3.93 -9.81
N ALA A 133 18.57 -3.26 -10.95
CA ALA A 133 19.49 -3.65 -12.02
C ALA A 133 20.98 -3.60 -11.56
N ARG A 134 21.35 -2.59 -10.76
CA ARG A 134 22.70 -2.53 -10.17
C ARG A 134 22.99 -3.67 -9.21
N ILE A 135 21.99 -4.08 -8.39
CA ILE A 135 22.13 -5.24 -7.50
C ILE A 135 22.33 -6.52 -8.30
N GLU A 136 21.59 -6.71 -9.39
CA GLU A 136 21.73 -7.88 -10.27
C GLU A 136 23.13 -7.90 -10.93
N GLU A 137 23.57 -6.79 -11.46
CA GLU A 137 24.92 -6.66 -12.04
C GLU A 137 26.02 -6.95 -11.02
N LEU A 138 25.92 -6.39 -9.81
CA LEU A 138 26.89 -6.62 -8.75
C LEU A 138 26.87 -8.07 -8.28
N THR A 139 25.70 -8.70 -8.21
CA THR A 139 25.56 -10.13 -7.89
C THR A 139 26.29 -11.01 -8.90
N LEU A 140 26.17 -10.71 -10.20
CA LEU A 140 26.91 -11.40 -11.25
C LEU A 140 28.42 -11.16 -11.12
N LYS A 141 28.86 -9.91 -10.85
CA LYS A 141 30.28 -9.61 -10.61
C LYS A 141 30.82 -10.42 -9.44
N ILE A 142 30.13 -10.45 -8.30
CA ILE A 142 30.55 -11.21 -7.12
C ILE A 142 30.69 -12.69 -7.46
N LYS A 143 29.73 -13.27 -8.17
CA LYS A 143 29.75 -14.68 -8.59
C LYS A 143 30.98 -14.99 -9.44
N HIS A 144 31.27 -14.19 -10.45
CA HIS A 144 32.37 -14.46 -11.38
C HIS A 144 33.74 -14.16 -10.75
N VAL A 145 33.85 -13.11 -9.92
CA VAL A 145 35.07 -12.82 -9.15
C VAL A 145 35.38 -13.93 -8.15
N ALA A 146 34.36 -14.48 -7.46
CA ALA A 146 34.54 -15.60 -6.55
C ALA A 146 35.03 -16.87 -7.29
N ALA A 147 34.40 -17.22 -8.42
CA ALA A 147 34.80 -18.34 -9.25
C ALA A 147 36.24 -18.15 -9.77
N TYR A 148 36.57 -16.96 -10.26
CA TYR A 148 37.93 -16.63 -10.71
C TYR A 148 38.97 -16.85 -9.61
N ARG A 149 38.73 -16.33 -8.40
CA ARG A 149 39.64 -16.49 -7.26
C ARG A 149 39.82 -17.93 -6.83
N GLN A 150 38.72 -18.66 -6.77
CA GLN A 150 38.72 -20.07 -6.36
C GLN A 150 39.49 -20.95 -7.35
N LEU A 151 39.34 -20.70 -8.63
CA LEU A 151 39.92 -21.54 -9.68
C LEU A 151 41.32 -21.09 -10.14
N LYS A 152 41.69 -19.84 -9.83
CA LYS A 152 43.02 -19.29 -10.20
C LYS A 152 44.19 -20.18 -9.80
N PRO A 153 44.28 -20.76 -8.58
CA PRO A 153 45.41 -21.63 -8.21
C PRO A 153 45.53 -22.90 -9.09
N ILE A 154 44.41 -23.41 -9.59
CA ILE A 154 44.38 -24.57 -10.49
C ILE A 154 44.90 -24.14 -11.87
N TYR A 155 44.44 -23.00 -12.36
CA TYR A 155 44.84 -22.46 -13.64
C TYR A 155 46.34 -22.09 -13.63
N ASP A 156 46.87 -21.52 -12.56
CA ASP A 156 48.30 -21.18 -12.42
C ASP A 156 49.15 -22.45 -12.45
N ARG A 157 48.70 -23.56 -11.81
CA ARG A 157 49.34 -24.89 -11.90
C ARG A 157 49.29 -25.47 -13.32
N TYR A 158 48.15 -25.30 -14.02
CA TYR A 158 48.04 -25.67 -15.44
C TYR A 158 49.07 -24.96 -16.31
N GLN A 159 49.22 -23.65 -16.12
CA GLN A 159 50.19 -22.83 -16.88
C GLN A 159 51.66 -23.23 -16.60
N ALA A 160 51.95 -23.65 -15.36
CA ALA A 160 53.27 -24.08 -14.94
C ALA A 160 53.58 -25.56 -15.27
N SER A 161 52.59 -26.36 -15.68
CA SER A 161 52.73 -27.77 -15.98
C SER A 161 53.54 -28.01 -17.26
N LYS A 162 54.47 -28.95 -17.19
CA LYS A 162 55.25 -29.41 -18.36
C LYS A 162 54.40 -30.26 -19.31
N ASP A 163 53.43 -31.00 -18.79
CA ASP A 163 52.49 -31.83 -19.55
C ASP A 163 51.09 -31.26 -19.40
N LYS A 164 50.78 -30.34 -20.31
CA LYS A 164 49.50 -29.65 -20.29
C LYS A 164 48.31 -30.55 -20.64
N GLU A 165 48.55 -31.54 -21.52
CA GLU A 165 47.45 -32.44 -21.94
C GLU A 165 47.04 -33.36 -20.80
N LYS A 166 48.00 -33.93 -20.08
CA LYS A 166 47.71 -34.76 -18.91
C LYS A 166 47.01 -34.00 -17.81
N PHE A 167 47.44 -32.76 -17.56
CA PHE A 167 46.82 -31.89 -16.57
C PHE A 167 45.42 -31.50 -16.99
N LEU A 168 45.19 -31.18 -18.27
CA LEU A 168 43.90 -30.80 -18.83
C LEU A 168 42.88 -31.96 -18.65
N ARG A 169 43.27 -33.21 -18.93
CA ARG A 169 42.38 -34.38 -18.72
C ARG A 169 41.89 -34.53 -17.29
N GLY A 170 42.65 -34.08 -16.32
CA GLY A 170 42.29 -34.21 -14.90
C GLY A 170 41.47 -33.00 -14.37
N TYR A 171 41.61 -31.82 -14.98
CA TYR A 171 41.04 -30.55 -14.50
C TYR A 171 40.37 -29.74 -15.60
N GLU A 172 39.88 -30.38 -16.65
CA GLU A 172 39.31 -29.72 -17.83
C GLU A 172 38.13 -28.79 -17.45
N ARG A 173 37.25 -29.28 -16.58
CA ARG A 173 36.07 -28.52 -16.12
C ARG A 173 36.48 -27.24 -15.38
N GLU A 174 37.46 -27.34 -14.49
CA GLU A 174 37.94 -26.23 -13.68
C GLU A 174 38.61 -25.15 -14.56
N ILE A 175 39.37 -25.59 -15.56
CA ILE A 175 40.05 -24.68 -16.51
C ILE A 175 39.01 -23.95 -17.38
N ILE A 176 38.03 -24.68 -17.93
CA ILE A 176 36.95 -24.07 -18.72
C ILE A 176 36.15 -23.04 -17.87
N LEU A 177 35.83 -23.42 -16.63
CA LEU A 177 35.11 -22.52 -15.72
C LEU A 177 35.93 -21.29 -15.35
N PHE A 178 37.26 -21.43 -15.16
CA PHE A 178 38.15 -20.30 -14.91
C PHE A 178 38.18 -19.34 -16.09
N GLU A 179 38.36 -19.84 -17.31
CA GLU A 179 38.39 -19.03 -18.54
C GLU A 179 37.06 -18.33 -18.80
N ALA A 180 35.95 -18.99 -18.51
CA ALA A 180 34.63 -18.39 -18.58
C ALA A 180 34.49 -17.25 -17.54
N ALA A 181 34.90 -17.49 -16.28
CA ALA A 181 34.87 -16.49 -15.22
C ALA A 181 35.79 -15.30 -15.55
N ALA A 182 36.99 -15.54 -16.11
CA ALA A 182 37.93 -14.49 -16.50
C ALA A 182 37.34 -13.60 -17.62
N ARG A 183 36.69 -14.20 -18.63
CA ARG A 183 36.00 -13.46 -19.69
C ARG A 183 34.87 -12.61 -19.14
N GLU A 184 34.06 -13.15 -18.26
CA GLU A 184 32.94 -12.42 -17.65
C GLU A 184 33.44 -11.31 -16.72
N CYS A 185 34.48 -11.52 -15.92
CA CYS A 185 35.10 -10.45 -15.13
C CYS A 185 35.56 -9.29 -16.00
N LYS A 186 36.17 -9.58 -17.15
CA LYS A 186 36.59 -8.54 -18.11
C LYS A 186 35.37 -7.81 -18.72
N ARG A 187 34.36 -8.56 -19.14
CA ARG A 187 33.12 -7.99 -19.71
C ARG A 187 32.40 -7.08 -18.74
N LEU A 188 32.34 -7.45 -17.46
CA LEU A 188 31.68 -6.70 -16.38
C LEU A 188 32.55 -5.57 -15.79
N GLY A 189 33.73 -5.31 -16.36
CA GLY A 189 34.65 -4.26 -15.88
C GLY A 189 35.19 -4.51 -14.47
N ALA A 190 35.30 -5.79 -14.07
CA ALA A 190 35.83 -6.20 -12.78
C ALA A 190 37.38 -6.42 -12.83
N VAL A 191 38.07 -5.73 -13.67
CA VAL A 191 39.54 -5.77 -13.79
C VAL A 191 40.09 -4.34 -13.61
N PRO A 192 40.97 -4.09 -12.61
CA PRO A 192 41.53 -5.02 -11.61
C PRO A 192 40.44 -5.56 -10.66
N LEU A 193 40.63 -6.80 -10.20
CA LEU A 193 39.63 -7.51 -9.37
C LEU A 193 39.38 -6.74 -8.05
N PRO A 194 38.14 -6.31 -7.79
CA PRO A 194 37.81 -5.60 -6.55
C PRO A 194 37.91 -6.54 -5.34
N SER A 195 38.19 -6.01 -4.15
CA SER A 195 38.21 -6.83 -2.93
C SER A 195 36.80 -7.40 -2.63
N ALA A 196 36.72 -8.57 -1.98
CA ALA A 196 35.46 -9.16 -1.59
C ALA A 196 34.69 -8.27 -0.62
N GLU A 197 35.42 -7.67 0.33
CA GLU A 197 34.86 -6.76 1.33
C GLU A 197 34.23 -5.52 0.70
N ARG A 198 34.92 -4.94 -0.32
CA ARG A 198 34.37 -3.77 -1.04
C ARG A 198 33.09 -4.11 -1.78
N MET A 199 33.04 -5.28 -2.46
CA MET A 199 31.84 -5.71 -3.17
C MET A 199 30.68 -6.02 -2.21
N GLN A 200 31.00 -6.60 -1.04
CA GLN A 200 30.00 -6.85 -0.01
C GLN A 200 29.44 -5.54 0.56
N ALA A 201 30.30 -4.60 0.89
CA ALA A 201 29.87 -3.29 1.39
C ALA A 201 28.99 -2.55 0.37
N GLU A 202 29.33 -2.61 -0.93
CA GLU A 202 28.51 -2.04 -1.99
C GLU A 202 27.15 -2.76 -2.11
N MET A 203 27.11 -4.08 -1.99
CA MET A 203 25.88 -4.88 -1.99
C MET A 203 24.97 -4.50 -0.81
N ASP A 204 25.54 -4.36 0.38
CA ASP A 204 24.81 -3.98 1.58
C ASP A 204 24.23 -2.57 1.46
N ALA A 205 25.02 -1.62 0.92
CA ALA A 205 24.56 -0.25 0.67
C ALA A 205 23.41 -0.19 -0.35
N LEU A 206 23.51 -0.93 -1.46
CA LEU A 206 22.47 -1.00 -2.49
C LEU A 206 21.19 -1.66 -1.94
N THR A 207 21.34 -2.71 -1.13
CA THR A 207 20.22 -3.40 -0.50
C THR A 207 19.50 -2.49 0.50
N ALA A 208 20.23 -1.74 1.32
CA ALA A 208 19.67 -0.74 2.22
C ALA A 208 18.96 0.38 1.45
N ARG A 209 19.57 0.89 0.36
CA ARG A 209 18.94 1.90 -0.51
C ARG A 209 17.65 1.38 -1.14
N ARG A 210 17.62 0.15 -1.64
CA ARG A 210 16.43 -0.50 -2.18
C ARG A 210 15.31 -0.60 -1.15
N ALA A 211 15.64 -0.94 0.10
CA ALA A 211 14.65 -1.01 1.18
C ALA A 211 14.05 0.38 1.49
N ALA A 212 14.89 1.42 1.57
CA ALA A 212 14.45 2.80 1.77
C ALA A 212 13.53 3.28 0.62
N LEU A 213 13.97 3.11 -0.63
CA LEU A 213 13.18 3.45 -1.82
C LEU A 213 11.84 2.71 -1.89
N THR A 214 11.80 1.46 -1.42
CA THR A 214 10.56 0.68 -1.37
C THR A 214 9.55 1.30 -0.39
N ALA A 215 10.03 1.73 0.79
CA ALA A 215 9.18 2.40 1.78
C ALA A 215 8.71 3.77 1.29
N GLU A 216 9.58 4.58 0.69
CA GLU A 216 9.24 5.87 0.10
C GLU A 216 8.21 5.72 -1.03
N ARG A 217 8.41 4.75 -1.93
CA ARG A 217 7.48 4.45 -3.01
C ARG A 217 6.10 4.05 -2.50
N GLN A 218 6.02 3.28 -1.40
CA GLN A 218 4.73 2.93 -0.81
C GLN A 218 3.97 4.18 -0.31
N LYS A 219 4.67 5.13 0.29
CA LYS A 219 4.09 6.41 0.73
C LYS A 219 3.62 7.23 -0.47
N ALA A 220 4.49 7.47 -1.44
CA ALA A 220 4.18 8.23 -2.65
C ALA A 220 3.01 7.63 -3.44
N ARG A 221 2.93 6.30 -3.53
CA ARG A 221 1.81 5.62 -4.19
C ARG A 221 0.48 5.80 -3.45
N ARG A 222 0.51 5.84 -2.11
CA ARG A 222 -0.70 6.14 -1.32
C ARG A 222 -1.17 7.57 -1.58
N GLU A 223 -0.24 8.50 -1.51
CA GLU A 223 -0.51 9.92 -1.78
C GLU A 223 -1.08 10.13 -3.19
N GLU A 224 -0.47 9.54 -4.22
CA GLU A 224 -0.97 9.54 -5.60
C GLU A 224 -2.42 9.02 -5.67
N GLN A 225 -2.72 7.91 -4.99
CA GLN A 225 -4.05 7.32 -4.96
C GLN A 225 -5.07 8.20 -4.24
N ASP A 226 -4.67 8.86 -3.16
CA ASP A 226 -5.55 9.73 -2.39
C ASP A 226 -5.87 11.00 -3.19
N TYR A 227 -4.89 11.65 -3.82
CA TYR A 227 -5.12 12.78 -4.71
C TYR A 227 -5.99 12.41 -5.92
N ALA A 228 -5.74 11.27 -6.54
CA ALA A 228 -6.55 10.79 -7.67
C ALA A 228 -8.00 10.50 -7.26
N ALA A 229 -8.23 9.95 -6.06
CA ALA A 229 -9.56 9.71 -5.53
C ALA A 229 -10.28 11.04 -5.21
N VAL A 230 -9.59 11.99 -4.60
CA VAL A 230 -10.13 13.33 -4.31
C VAL A 230 -10.53 14.02 -5.60
N ARG A 231 -9.65 14.07 -6.60
CA ARG A 231 -9.95 14.68 -7.90
C ARG A 231 -11.19 14.08 -8.53
N ARG A 232 -11.29 12.75 -8.55
CA ARG A 232 -12.45 12.08 -9.13
C ARG A 232 -13.74 12.34 -8.36
N ASN A 233 -13.68 12.42 -7.03
CA ASN A 233 -14.84 12.77 -6.21
C ASN A 233 -15.31 14.21 -6.46
N VAL A 234 -14.38 15.16 -6.63
CA VAL A 234 -14.71 16.56 -6.96
C VAL A 234 -15.30 16.64 -8.36
N GLU A 235 -14.71 15.99 -9.36
CA GLU A 235 -15.24 15.92 -10.72
C GLU A 235 -16.65 15.32 -10.75
N GLU A 236 -16.90 14.24 -10.02
CA GLU A 236 -18.20 13.59 -9.91
C GLU A 236 -19.23 14.51 -9.24
N PHE A 237 -18.82 15.22 -8.17
CA PHE A 237 -19.69 16.15 -7.46
C PHE A 237 -20.06 17.39 -8.29
N LEU A 238 -19.12 17.90 -9.10
CA LEU A 238 -19.34 19.04 -9.98
C LEU A 238 -20.04 18.69 -11.29
N SER A 239 -20.08 17.40 -11.65
CA SER A 239 -20.76 16.94 -12.86
C SER A 239 -22.27 17.13 -12.75
N PRO A 240 -22.94 17.71 -13.76
CA PRO A 240 -24.38 17.81 -13.75
C PRO A 240 -25.01 16.40 -13.67
N PRO A 241 -26.16 16.26 -12.98
CA PRO A 241 -26.83 14.97 -12.86
C PRO A 241 -27.10 14.42 -14.27
N ARG A 242 -26.53 13.23 -14.55
CA ARG A 242 -26.77 12.54 -15.83
C ARG A 242 -28.26 12.30 -15.95
N GLN A 243 -28.87 12.87 -16.99
CA GLN A 243 -30.26 12.59 -17.33
C GLN A 243 -30.42 11.09 -17.54
N ALA A 244 -31.30 10.45 -16.76
CA ALA A 244 -31.64 9.08 -16.99
C ALA A 244 -32.13 8.93 -18.44
N PRO A 245 -31.68 7.90 -19.18
CA PRO A 245 -32.20 7.66 -20.53
C PRO A 245 -33.73 7.57 -20.44
N ALA A 246 -34.41 8.40 -21.25
CA ALA A 246 -35.87 8.38 -21.32
C ALA A 246 -36.30 6.93 -21.59
N ARG A 247 -37.12 6.36 -20.70
CA ARG A 247 -37.78 5.08 -20.95
C ARG A 247 -38.59 5.27 -22.23
N GLN A 248 -38.14 4.69 -23.34
CA GLN A 248 -39.02 4.45 -24.46
C GLN A 248 -40.19 3.63 -23.94
N LYS A 249 -41.34 4.25 -23.81
CA LYS A 249 -42.59 3.52 -23.71
C LYS A 249 -42.76 2.84 -25.06
N ASP A 250 -42.56 1.52 -25.09
CA ASP A 250 -43.06 0.71 -26.17
C ASP A 250 -44.57 0.93 -26.18
N MET A 251 -45.06 1.74 -27.13
CA MET A 251 -46.44 1.79 -27.53
C MET A 251 -46.65 0.51 -28.34
N GLU A 252 -47.12 -0.54 -27.64
CA GLU A 252 -47.81 -1.63 -28.34
C GLU A 252 -49.09 -1.03 -28.97
N LEU A 253 -49.06 -1.00 -30.28
CA LEU A 253 -50.25 -0.80 -31.14
C LEU A 253 -51.01 -2.12 -31.17
N GLU A 254 -52.29 -2.02 -30.79
CA GLU A 254 -53.34 -3.01 -31.13
C GLU A 254 -53.39 -3.33 -32.63
#